data_aa1506aace872d0077f735d7b53bec0b
#
_entry.id   aa1506aace872d0077f735d7b53bec0b
#
_cell.length_a   1.000
_cell.length_b   1.000
_cell.length_c   1.000
_cell.angle_alpha   90.00
_cell.angle_beta   90.00
_cell.angle_gamma   90.00
#
_symmetry.space_group_name_H-M   'P 1'
#
loop_
_entity.id
_entity.type
_entity.pdbx_description
1 polymer ?
#
loop_
_entity_poly.entity_id
_entity_poly.type
_entity_poly.pdbx_seq_one_letter_code
_entity_poly.pdbx_strand_id
1 'polypeptide(L)'
;MVELERGISRIANEKNELRQEFNKLSWEQKMIKEVVKHIQICISKREHYEGYRKNPNDKIYMMMNRKDVEAYQKSYEEIDIFLKQFPHLRHVVVGELKAKSSKNLFRKLNEHSKELQAKQEEIAKNHNSLAVQYDELEHLKNNMNDYLGRDKTEKKKESVIGAIKRHQAEDKEKPKEKKEASKEAER
;
A
#
# COMPACT_ATOMS: atom_id res chain seq x y z
N MET A 1 -14.12 -7.98 29.65
CA MET A 1 -14.53 -8.03 28.22
C MET A 1 -14.45 -6.65 27.57
N VAL A 2 -15.20 -5.64 28.04
CA VAL A 2 -15.22 -4.29 27.40
C VAL A 2 -13.82 -3.64 27.32
N GLU A 3 -13.00 -3.76 28.36
CA GLU A 3 -11.62 -3.21 28.34
C GLU A 3 -10.70 -3.96 27.38
N LEU A 4 -10.85 -5.28 27.26
CA LEU A 4 -10.09 -6.11 26.32
C LEU A 4 -10.44 -5.74 24.86
N GLU A 5 -11.72 -5.57 24.55
CA GLU A 5 -12.20 -5.15 23.23
C GLU A 5 -11.72 -3.74 22.87
N ARG A 6 -11.70 -2.83 23.84
CA ARG A 6 -11.11 -1.50 23.67
C ARG A 6 -9.59 -1.58 23.38
N GLY A 7 -8.87 -2.46 24.10
CA GLY A 7 -7.45 -2.70 23.89
C GLY A 7 -7.17 -3.22 22.47
N ILE A 8 -7.90 -4.23 22.03
CA ILE A 8 -7.79 -4.79 20.67
C ILE A 8 -8.07 -3.72 19.63
N SER A 9 -9.15 -2.93 19.78
CA SER A 9 -9.51 -1.86 18.84
C SER A 9 -8.44 -0.77 18.76
N ARG A 10 -7.86 -0.39 19.92
CA ARG A 10 -6.77 0.59 19.95
C ARG A 10 -5.56 0.10 19.18
N ILE A 11 -5.09 -1.12 19.45
CA ILE A 11 -3.93 -1.68 18.76
C ILE A 11 -4.20 -1.83 17.25
N ALA A 12 -5.41 -2.23 16.86
CA ALA A 12 -5.78 -2.30 15.44
C ALA A 12 -5.69 -0.93 14.74
N ASN A 13 -6.11 0.13 15.41
CA ASN A 13 -6.01 1.50 14.88
C ASN A 13 -4.55 1.95 14.78
N GLU A 14 -3.75 1.74 15.82
CA GLU A 14 -2.31 2.07 15.83
C GLU A 14 -1.56 1.32 14.71
N LYS A 15 -1.84 0.03 14.49
CA LYS A 15 -1.29 -0.74 13.36
C LYS A 15 -1.67 -0.11 12.01
N ASN A 16 -2.91 0.33 11.87
CA ASN A 16 -3.38 0.96 10.64
C ASN A 16 -2.68 2.30 10.37
N GLU A 17 -2.49 3.12 11.39
CA GLU A 17 -1.77 4.40 11.31
C GLU A 17 -0.31 4.17 10.89
N LEU A 18 0.41 3.24 11.53
CA LEU A 18 1.77 2.89 11.16
C LEU A 18 1.87 2.38 9.71
N ARG A 19 0.89 1.58 9.26
CA ARG A 19 0.84 1.11 7.87
C ARG A 19 0.66 2.27 6.88
N GLN A 20 -0.20 3.23 7.20
CA GLN A 20 -0.40 4.42 6.36
C GLN A 20 0.87 5.27 6.30
N GLU A 21 1.54 5.46 7.43
CA GLU A 21 2.81 6.20 7.51
C GLU A 21 3.90 5.48 6.69
N PHE A 22 4.06 4.18 6.86
CA PHE A 22 4.99 3.38 6.05
C PHE A 22 4.75 3.55 4.55
N ASN A 23 3.49 3.51 4.12
CA ASN A 23 3.14 3.68 2.72
C ASN A 23 3.49 5.09 2.20
N LYS A 24 3.28 6.14 3.00
CA LYS A 24 3.67 7.52 2.65
C LYS A 24 5.19 7.63 2.46
N LEU A 25 5.98 7.10 3.40
CA LEU A 25 7.44 7.14 3.30
C LEU A 25 7.95 6.32 2.11
N SER A 26 7.35 5.16 1.83
CA SER A 26 7.69 4.32 0.68
C SER A 26 7.40 5.04 -0.64
N TRP A 27 6.29 5.75 -0.71
CA TRP A 27 5.94 6.54 -1.88
C TRP A 27 6.90 7.72 -2.09
N GLU A 28 7.23 8.47 -1.03
CA GLU A 28 8.21 9.55 -1.09
C GLU A 28 9.59 9.04 -1.56
N GLN A 29 10.05 7.91 -1.01
CA GLN A 29 11.32 7.29 -1.42
C GLN A 29 11.30 6.90 -2.91
N LYS A 30 10.19 6.36 -3.41
CA LYS A 30 10.02 6.04 -4.83
C LYS A 30 10.10 7.29 -5.69
N MET A 31 9.41 8.36 -5.28
CA MET A 31 9.40 9.63 -6.02
C MET A 31 10.78 10.30 -6.04
N ILE A 32 11.55 10.19 -4.96
CA ILE A 32 12.95 10.66 -4.93
C ILE A 32 13.81 9.91 -5.98
N LYS A 33 13.65 8.60 -6.10
CA LYS A 33 14.38 7.82 -7.11
C LYS A 33 14.03 8.24 -8.54
N GLU A 34 12.76 8.56 -8.79
CA GLU A 34 12.33 9.04 -10.12
C GLU A 34 12.84 10.47 -10.39
N VAL A 35 12.74 11.40 -9.43
CA VAL A 35 13.22 12.77 -9.64
C VAL A 35 14.74 12.81 -9.86
N VAL A 36 15.51 11.92 -9.24
CA VAL A 36 16.96 11.78 -9.50
C VAL A 36 17.24 11.51 -10.97
N LYS A 37 16.45 10.63 -11.62
CA LYS A 37 16.60 10.35 -13.07
C LYS A 37 16.32 11.60 -13.90
N HIS A 38 15.26 12.34 -13.57
CA HIS A 38 14.92 13.57 -14.28
C HIS A 38 15.98 14.67 -14.09
N ILE A 39 16.54 14.81 -12.89
CA ILE A 39 17.66 15.72 -12.64
C ILE A 39 18.89 15.32 -13.48
N GLN A 40 19.20 14.02 -13.59
CA GLN A 40 20.30 13.53 -14.43
C GLN A 40 20.10 13.90 -15.90
N ILE A 41 18.89 13.74 -16.44
CA ILE A 41 18.53 14.13 -17.80
C ILE A 41 18.71 15.64 -17.97
N CYS A 42 18.17 16.46 -17.06
CA CYS A 42 18.34 17.90 -17.11
C CYS A 42 19.81 18.34 -17.10
N ILE A 43 20.64 17.72 -16.28
CA ILE A 43 22.07 18.04 -16.21
C ILE A 43 22.78 17.64 -17.52
N SER A 44 22.50 16.43 -18.03
CA SER A 44 23.16 15.92 -19.25
C SER A 44 22.72 16.67 -20.52
N LYS A 45 21.50 17.20 -20.57
CA LYS A 45 20.94 17.89 -21.75
C LYS A 45 20.90 19.42 -21.61
N ARG A 46 21.48 19.95 -20.53
CA ARG A 46 21.47 21.41 -20.24
C ARG A 46 22.03 22.23 -21.38
N GLU A 47 23.18 21.85 -21.92
CA GLU A 47 23.87 22.61 -22.97
C GLU A 47 22.99 22.74 -24.22
N HIS A 48 22.34 21.66 -24.64
CA HIS A 48 21.42 21.66 -25.76
C HIS A 48 20.19 22.56 -25.51
N TYR A 49 19.64 22.52 -24.31
CA TYR A 49 18.53 23.39 -23.94
C TYR A 49 18.92 24.87 -23.85
N GLU A 50 20.08 25.19 -23.28
CA GLU A 50 20.60 26.56 -23.23
C GLU A 50 20.92 27.11 -24.61
N GLY A 51 21.45 26.28 -25.52
CA GLY A 51 21.66 26.64 -26.92
C GLY A 51 20.33 26.98 -27.63
N TYR A 52 19.33 26.14 -27.47
CA TYR A 52 17.96 26.42 -27.95
C TYR A 52 17.40 27.71 -27.37
N ARG A 53 17.52 27.94 -26.08
CA ARG A 53 17.00 29.13 -25.41
C ARG A 53 17.63 30.42 -25.89
N LYS A 54 18.91 30.40 -26.31
CA LYS A 54 19.60 31.55 -26.88
C LYS A 54 19.08 31.92 -28.25
N ASN A 55 18.74 30.94 -29.08
CA ASN A 55 18.26 31.10 -30.44
C ASN A 55 17.03 30.19 -30.71
N PRO A 56 15.84 30.50 -30.19
CA PRO A 56 14.65 29.65 -30.32
C PRO A 56 14.19 29.46 -31.78
N ASN A 57 14.53 30.37 -32.68
CA ASN A 57 14.15 30.36 -34.08
C ASN A 57 15.16 29.65 -35.00
N ASP A 58 16.25 29.12 -34.48
CA ASP A 58 17.23 28.37 -35.23
C ASP A 58 16.70 26.97 -35.56
N LYS A 59 16.12 26.84 -36.75
CA LYS A 59 15.53 25.60 -37.26
C LYS A 59 16.57 24.48 -37.40
N ILE A 60 17.80 24.82 -37.76
CA ILE A 60 18.89 23.84 -37.95
C ILE A 60 19.26 23.27 -36.57
N TYR A 61 19.49 24.16 -35.58
CA TYR A 61 19.80 23.75 -34.24
C TYR A 61 18.72 22.84 -33.66
N MET A 62 17.44 23.24 -33.81
CA MET A 62 16.31 22.42 -33.35
C MET A 62 16.22 21.09 -34.07
N MET A 63 16.48 21.04 -35.38
CA MET A 63 16.44 19.77 -36.09
C MET A 63 17.50 18.79 -35.58
N MET A 64 18.70 19.27 -35.24
CA MET A 64 19.80 18.44 -34.72
C MET A 64 19.64 18.04 -33.26
N ASN A 65 19.05 18.89 -32.42
CA ASN A 65 19.01 18.72 -30.95
C ASN A 65 17.60 18.54 -30.38
N ARG A 66 16.59 18.35 -31.23
CA ARG A 66 15.18 18.30 -30.84
C ARG A 66 14.89 17.31 -29.72
N LYS A 67 15.41 16.09 -29.83
CA LYS A 67 15.18 15.03 -28.83
C LYS A 67 15.75 15.41 -27.48
N ASP A 68 16.91 16.06 -27.45
CA ASP A 68 17.57 16.46 -26.22
C ASP A 68 16.86 17.66 -25.56
N VAL A 69 16.40 18.63 -26.36
CA VAL A 69 15.60 19.76 -25.87
C VAL A 69 14.26 19.29 -25.31
N GLU A 70 13.54 18.43 -26.02
CA GLU A 70 12.27 17.86 -25.56
C GLU A 70 12.46 17.01 -24.28
N ALA A 71 13.52 16.21 -24.22
CA ALA A 71 13.85 15.41 -23.02
C ALA A 71 14.13 16.29 -21.80
N TYR A 72 14.87 17.40 -22.00
CA TYR A 72 15.10 18.37 -20.92
C TYR A 72 13.80 19.00 -20.44
N GLN A 73 12.95 19.51 -21.36
CA GLN A 73 11.70 20.17 -21.02
C GLN A 73 10.77 19.23 -20.25
N LYS A 74 10.56 18.02 -20.76
CA LYS A 74 9.75 17.01 -20.09
C LYS A 74 10.28 16.68 -18.68
N SER A 75 11.60 16.48 -18.56
CA SER A 75 12.19 16.16 -17.26
C SER A 75 12.08 17.33 -16.28
N TYR A 76 12.16 18.57 -16.75
CA TYR A 76 11.98 19.74 -15.93
C TYR A 76 10.54 19.89 -15.42
N GLU A 77 9.55 19.57 -16.26
CA GLU A 77 8.14 19.52 -15.87
C GLU A 77 7.89 18.47 -14.77
N GLU A 78 8.46 17.27 -14.90
CA GLU A 78 8.36 16.22 -13.89
C GLU A 78 9.02 16.65 -12.55
N ILE A 79 10.15 17.35 -12.61
CA ILE A 79 10.77 17.93 -11.41
C ILE A 79 9.85 18.98 -10.77
N ASP A 80 9.18 19.83 -11.55
CA ASP A 80 8.24 20.82 -11.01
C ASP A 80 7.03 20.16 -10.35
N ILE A 81 6.50 19.11 -10.94
CA ILE A 81 5.43 18.29 -10.34
C ILE A 81 5.89 17.70 -9.01
N PHE A 82 7.09 17.11 -8.97
CA PHE A 82 7.68 16.58 -7.73
C PHE A 82 7.80 17.66 -6.66
N LEU A 83 8.27 18.85 -7.01
CA LEU A 83 8.46 19.97 -6.06
C LEU A 83 7.14 20.56 -5.55
N LYS A 84 6.04 20.40 -6.26
CA LYS A 84 4.69 20.73 -5.77
C LYS A 84 4.21 19.74 -4.72
N GLN A 85 4.58 18.47 -4.86
CA GLN A 85 4.22 17.41 -3.92
C GLN A 85 5.13 17.40 -2.68
N PHE A 86 6.44 17.71 -2.87
CA PHE A 86 7.46 17.70 -1.81
C PHE A 86 8.17 19.06 -1.71
N PRO A 87 7.47 20.11 -1.27
CA PRO A 87 8.04 21.47 -1.24
C PRO A 87 9.24 21.60 -0.29
N HIS A 88 9.35 20.76 0.73
CA HIS A 88 10.46 20.72 1.67
C HIS A 88 11.80 20.31 1.02
N LEU A 89 11.76 19.56 -0.10
CA LEU A 89 12.95 19.16 -0.85
C LEU A 89 13.41 20.18 -1.91
N ARG A 90 12.68 21.29 -2.09
CA ARG A 90 12.97 22.29 -3.12
C ARG A 90 14.41 22.78 -3.11
N HIS A 91 14.94 23.13 -1.94
CA HIS A 91 16.30 23.67 -1.85
C HIS A 91 17.37 22.64 -2.22
N VAL A 92 17.13 21.36 -1.92
CA VAL A 92 18.03 20.25 -2.27
C VAL A 92 18.01 20.02 -3.78
N VAL A 93 16.83 19.87 -4.37
CA VAL A 93 16.65 19.60 -5.82
C VAL A 93 17.19 20.76 -6.66
N VAL A 94 16.90 22.01 -6.30
CA VAL A 94 17.43 23.18 -7.00
C VAL A 94 18.96 23.28 -6.85
N GLY A 95 19.50 22.88 -5.69
CA GLY A 95 20.94 22.79 -5.47
C GLY A 95 21.60 21.77 -6.40
N GLU A 96 21.00 20.58 -6.54
CA GLU A 96 21.48 19.52 -7.44
C GLU A 96 21.41 19.96 -8.91
N LEU A 97 20.31 20.61 -9.32
CA LEU A 97 20.17 21.15 -10.67
C LEU A 97 21.24 22.22 -11.01
N LYS A 98 21.71 23.00 -10.05
CA LYS A 98 22.75 24.03 -10.26
C LYS A 98 24.17 23.47 -10.18
N ALA A 99 24.34 22.27 -9.69
CA ALA A 99 25.67 21.68 -9.53
C ALA A 99 26.39 21.52 -10.88
N LYS A 100 27.62 22.01 -10.96
CA LYS A 100 28.50 21.86 -12.13
C LYS A 100 29.42 20.64 -12.04
N SER A 101 29.50 20.00 -10.87
CA SER A 101 30.41 18.88 -10.62
C SER A 101 29.65 17.64 -10.17
N SER A 102 29.97 16.52 -10.78
CA SER A 102 29.33 15.22 -10.50
C SER A 102 29.78 14.53 -9.20
N LYS A 103 30.85 15.02 -8.53
CA LYS A 103 31.45 14.32 -7.38
C LYS A 103 30.55 14.23 -6.13
N ASN A 104 29.60 15.15 -5.95
CA ASN A 104 28.68 15.15 -4.83
C ASN A 104 27.20 15.19 -5.28
N LEU A 105 26.97 14.85 -6.57
CA LEU A 105 25.65 14.83 -7.15
C LEU A 105 24.78 13.82 -6.39
N PHE A 106 23.57 14.26 -6.03
CA PHE A 106 22.58 13.43 -5.31
C PHE A 106 22.95 13.02 -3.89
N ARG A 107 24.08 13.49 -3.32
CA ARG A 107 24.43 13.12 -1.94
C ARG A 107 23.32 13.44 -0.95
N LYS A 108 22.78 14.64 -0.99
CA LYS A 108 21.70 15.07 -0.07
C LYS A 108 20.39 14.32 -0.29
N LEU A 109 20.02 14.02 -1.54
CA LEU A 109 18.84 13.23 -1.84
C LEU A 109 19.02 11.77 -1.41
N ASN A 110 20.23 11.22 -1.56
CA ASN A 110 20.55 9.88 -1.08
C ASN A 110 20.58 9.81 0.45
N GLU A 111 21.10 10.83 1.13
CA GLU A 111 21.07 10.95 2.60
C GLU A 111 19.61 10.96 3.09
N HIS A 112 18.77 11.80 2.48
CA HIS A 112 17.34 11.84 2.80
C HIS A 112 16.64 10.50 2.52
N SER A 113 16.94 9.84 1.41
CA SER A 113 16.40 8.51 1.12
C SER A 113 16.81 7.45 2.15
N LYS A 114 18.02 7.53 2.71
CA LYS A 114 18.48 6.65 3.80
C LYS A 114 17.75 6.96 5.12
N GLU A 115 17.50 8.23 5.40
CA GLU A 115 16.70 8.62 6.58
C GLU A 115 15.27 8.09 6.50
N LEU A 116 14.64 8.17 5.32
CA LEU A 116 13.32 7.58 5.09
C LEU A 116 13.34 6.07 5.28
N GLN A 117 14.39 5.40 4.80
CA GLN A 117 14.55 3.95 4.98
C GLN A 117 14.70 3.58 6.46
N ALA A 118 15.51 4.31 7.22
CA ALA A 118 15.65 4.08 8.66
C ALA A 118 14.32 4.23 9.40
N LYS A 119 13.52 5.25 9.06
CA LYS A 119 12.17 5.43 9.62
C LYS A 119 11.24 4.28 9.24
N GLN A 120 11.30 3.79 8.00
CA GLN A 120 10.51 2.62 7.57
C GLN A 120 10.87 1.36 8.38
N GLU A 121 12.14 1.13 8.64
CA GLU A 121 12.60 -0.01 9.45
C GLU A 121 12.12 0.10 10.91
N GLU A 122 12.11 1.32 11.47
CA GLU A 122 11.55 1.57 12.81
C GLU A 122 10.04 1.31 12.85
N ILE A 123 9.30 1.85 11.89
CA ILE A 123 7.85 1.61 11.76
C ILE A 123 7.55 0.12 11.60
N ALA A 124 8.32 -0.61 10.79
CA ALA A 124 8.14 -2.04 10.62
C ALA A 124 8.36 -2.82 11.93
N LYS A 125 9.37 -2.45 12.73
CA LYS A 125 9.59 -3.04 14.06
C LYS A 125 8.42 -2.78 15.00
N ASN A 126 7.95 -1.53 15.05
CA ASN A 126 6.81 -1.15 15.91
C ASN A 126 5.52 -1.87 15.47
N HIS A 127 5.26 -1.94 14.18
CA HIS A 127 4.12 -2.68 13.63
C HIS A 127 4.16 -4.17 14.00
N ASN A 128 5.34 -4.81 13.92
CA ASN A 128 5.49 -6.21 14.31
C ASN A 128 5.28 -6.42 15.81
N SER A 129 5.78 -5.50 16.65
CA SER A 129 5.52 -5.54 18.11
C SER A 129 4.02 -5.44 18.42
N LEU A 130 3.33 -4.52 17.77
CA LEU A 130 1.87 -4.38 17.93
C LEU A 130 1.11 -5.59 17.37
N ALA A 131 1.61 -6.26 16.34
CA ALA A 131 1.01 -7.48 15.82
C ALA A 131 1.03 -8.60 16.86
N VAL A 132 2.16 -8.80 17.54
CA VAL A 132 2.28 -9.79 18.63
C VAL A 132 1.31 -9.47 19.76
N GLN A 133 1.25 -8.21 20.22
CA GLN A 133 0.32 -7.78 21.26
C GLN A 133 -1.15 -7.98 20.86
N TYR A 134 -1.48 -7.72 19.61
CA TYR A 134 -2.82 -7.94 19.07
C TYR A 134 -3.21 -9.42 19.14
N ASP A 135 -2.32 -10.31 18.68
CA ASP A 135 -2.55 -11.74 18.69
C ASP A 135 -2.69 -12.30 20.11
N GLU A 136 -1.89 -11.80 21.07
CA GLU A 136 -2.00 -12.16 22.50
C GLU A 136 -3.37 -11.75 23.08
N LEU A 137 -3.85 -10.53 22.78
CA LEU A 137 -5.15 -10.07 23.26
C LEU A 137 -6.30 -10.82 22.60
N GLU A 138 -6.22 -11.15 21.32
CA GLU A 138 -7.22 -12.00 20.65
C GLU A 138 -7.25 -13.41 21.26
N HIS A 139 -6.09 -14.01 21.52
CA HIS A 139 -6.00 -15.28 22.21
C HIS A 139 -6.67 -15.23 23.59
N LEU A 140 -6.39 -14.18 24.36
CA LEU A 140 -7.01 -13.98 25.67
C LEU A 140 -8.52 -13.83 25.56
N LYS A 141 -9.01 -13.07 24.58
CA LYS A 141 -10.44 -12.90 24.30
C LYS A 141 -11.11 -14.24 23.99
N ASN A 142 -10.49 -15.05 23.14
CA ASN A 142 -11.00 -16.37 22.76
C ASN A 142 -11.07 -17.32 23.96
N ASN A 143 -10.01 -17.39 24.76
CA ASN A 143 -9.96 -18.18 25.98
C ASN A 143 -11.04 -17.75 26.99
N MET A 144 -11.28 -16.45 27.16
CA MET A 144 -12.34 -15.94 28.03
C MET A 144 -13.75 -16.27 27.50
N ASN A 145 -13.96 -16.21 26.19
CA ASN A 145 -15.25 -16.59 25.58
C ASN A 145 -15.52 -18.09 25.75
N ASP A 146 -14.50 -18.93 25.57
CA ASP A 146 -14.59 -20.38 25.82
C ASP A 146 -14.92 -20.68 27.28
N TYR A 147 -14.23 -20.01 28.22
CA TYR A 147 -14.45 -20.17 29.66
C TYR A 147 -15.88 -19.73 30.06
N LEU A 148 -16.36 -18.62 29.50
CA LEU A 148 -17.72 -18.12 29.77
C LEU A 148 -18.78 -18.92 29.01
N GLY A 149 -18.44 -19.89 28.18
CA GLY A 149 -19.35 -20.72 27.41
C GLY A 149 -20.14 -19.99 26.31
N ARG A 150 -19.75 -18.74 25.98
CA ARG A 150 -20.47 -17.93 24.99
C ARG A 150 -20.36 -18.52 23.58
N ASP A 151 -19.20 -19.04 23.20
CA ASP A 151 -19.01 -19.69 21.89
C ASP A 151 -19.76 -21.01 21.76
N LYS A 152 -19.93 -21.73 22.86
CA LYS A 152 -20.67 -23.02 22.85
C LYS A 152 -22.15 -22.86 22.59
N THR A 153 -22.74 -21.71 22.98
CA THR A 153 -24.14 -21.42 22.71
C THR A 153 -24.41 -21.03 21.27
N GLU A 154 -23.48 -20.33 20.60
CA GLU A 154 -23.64 -20.01 19.19
C GLU A 154 -23.40 -21.22 18.29
N LYS A 155 -22.35 -22.01 18.53
CA LYS A 155 -22.12 -23.28 17.81
C LYS A 155 -23.22 -24.31 18.02
N LYS A 156 -23.80 -24.37 19.23
CA LYS A 156 -25.00 -25.23 19.48
C LYS A 156 -26.21 -24.73 18.71
N LYS A 157 -26.46 -23.42 18.63
CA LYS A 157 -27.59 -22.86 17.88
C LYS A 157 -27.44 -23.11 16.38
N GLU A 158 -26.25 -22.94 15.82
CA GLU A 158 -25.99 -23.29 14.40
C GLU A 158 -26.11 -24.80 14.13
N SER A 159 -25.62 -25.65 15.04
CA SER A 159 -25.73 -27.11 14.88
C SER A 159 -27.17 -27.60 14.97
N VAL A 160 -27.98 -27.00 15.87
CA VAL A 160 -29.41 -27.35 16.00
C VAL A 160 -30.20 -26.86 14.80
N ILE A 161 -30.00 -25.65 14.36
CA ILE A 161 -30.64 -25.11 13.14
C ILE A 161 -30.20 -25.90 11.89
N GLY A 162 -28.91 -26.27 11.80
CA GLY A 162 -28.38 -27.12 10.75
C GLY A 162 -29.00 -28.53 10.75
N ALA A 163 -29.16 -29.14 11.91
CA ALA A 163 -29.82 -30.44 12.10
C ALA A 163 -31.30 -30.37 11.72
N ILE A 164 -32.01 -29.35 12.16
CA ILE A 164 -33.45 -29.15 11.81
C ILE A 164 -33.60 -28.98 10.29
N LYS A 165 -32.74 -28.21 9.64
CA LYS A 165 -32.78 -28.03 8.17
C LYS A 165 -32.49 -29.33 7.42
N ARG A 166 -31.56 -30.16 7.89
CA ARG A 166 -31.28 -31.46 7.29
C ARG A 166 -32.46 -32.41 7.43
N HIS A 167 -33.06 -32.55 8.62
CA HIS A 167 -34.25 -33.36 8.82
C HIS A 167 -35.44 -32.91 7.97
N GLN A 168 -35.66 -31.59 7.86
CA GLN A 168 -36.68 -31.04 6.97
C GLN A 168 -36.42 -31.32 5.46
N ALA A 169 -35.18 -31.45 5.04
CA ALA A 169 -34.84 -31.81 3.69
C ALA A 169 -35.04 -33.32 3.45
N GLU A 170 -34.64 -34.17 4.41
CA GLU A 170 -34.85 -35.64 4.37
C GLU A 170 -36.32 -36.02 4.39
N ASP A 171 -37.18 -35.33 5.13
CA ASP A 171 -38.62 -35.58 5.15
C ASP A 171 -39.33 -35.14 3.86
N LYS A 172 -38.74 -34.22 3.08
CA LYS A 172 -39.26 -33.80 1.77
C LYS A 172 -38.92 -34.76 0.65
N GLU A 173 -37.88 -35.59 0.80
CA GLU A 173 -37.45 -36.56 -0.20
C GLU A 173 -38.10 -37.94 -0.04
N LYS A 174 -38.74 -38.27 1.13
CA LYS A 174 -39.32 -39.58 1.41
C LYS A 174 -40.78 -39.87 0.97
N PRO A 175 -41.56 -38.99 0.33
CA PRO A 175 -42.95 -39.32 0.07
C PRO A 175 -43.22 -39.98 -1.31
N LYS A 176 -42.24 -40.34 -2.13
CA LYS A 176 -42.54 -40.85 -3.49
C LYS A 176 -42.43 -42.37 -3.69
N GLU A 177 -41.74 -43.08 -2.83
CA GLU A 177 -41.53 -44.55 -3.05
C GLU A 177 -42.58 -45.47 -2.43
N LYS A 178 -43.48 -45.01 -1.59
CA LYS A 178 -44.50 -45.86 -0.94
C LYS A 178 -45.87 -45.92 -1.66
N LYS A 179 -46.04 -45.22 -2.79
CA LYS A 179 -47.34 -45.27 -3.51
C LYS A 179 -47.38 -46.14 -4.76
N GLU A 180 -46.23 -46.65 -5.21
CA GLU A 180 -46.21 -47.56 -6.38
C GLU A 180 -46.23 -49.03 -6.05
N ALA A 181 -45.77 -49.42 -4.86
CA ALA A 181 -45.78 -50.85 -4.46
C ALA A 181 -47.15 -51.44 -4.03
N SER A 182 -48.18 -50.60 -3.83
CA SER A 182 -49.51 -51.06 -3.43
C SER A 182 -50.52 -51.17 -4.57
N LYS A 183 -50.12 -50.96 -5.84
CA LYS A 183 -50.99 -51.11 -7.00
C LYS A 183 -50.71 -52.35 -7.87
N GLU A 184 -49.67 -53.10 -7.56
CA GLU A 184 -49.36 -54.38 -8.29
C GLU A 184 -49.78 -55.63 -7.56
N ALA A 185 -50.43 -55.54 -6.37
CA ALA A 185 -50.92 -56.71 -5.62
C ALA A 185 -52.43 -57.04 -5.80
N GLU A 186 -53.12 -56.30 -6.71
CA GLU A 186 -54.53 -56.59 -7.06
C GLU A 186 -54.76 -56.67 -8.56
N ARG A 187 -54.05 -57.60 -9.18
CA ARG A 187 -54.41 -58.11 -10.52
C ARG A 187 -54.06 -59.60 -10.67
#